data_80ce837d866ca1eb17b44d0c0139f8ea
#
_entry.id   80ce837d866ca1eb17b44d0c0139f8ea
#
_cell.length_a   1.000
_cell.length_b   1.000
_cell.length_c   1.000
_cell.angle_alpha   90.00
_cell.angle_beta   90.00
_cell.angle_gamma   90.00
#
_symmetry.space_group_name_H-M   'P 1'
#
loop_
_entity.id
_entity.type
_entity.pdbx_description
1 polymer ?
#
loop_
_entity_poly.entity_id
_entity_poly.type
_entity_poly.pdbx_seq_one_letter_code
_entity_poly.pdbx_strand_id
1 'polypeptide(L)'
;MLRYSNLFNPGSNYIYGNAETYGKDREYDIVTCMFAFHEIPKEGHRRILNNSIRISKNKVIIVDISTDYKPSKMMLAGEPYTLEYISNIDKLMEDFSFEKRNLIKGHVDIWTYNKAN
;
A
#
# COMPACT_ATOMS: atom_id res chain seq x y z
N MET A 1 -0.36 -1.72 12.36
CA MET A 1 -0.59 -2.74 11.33
C MET A 1 0.26 -3.98 11.51
N LEU A 2 1.58 -3.88 11.55
CA LEU A 2 2.42 -5.05 11.75
C LEU A 2 2.13 -5.82 13.03
N ARG A 3 1.83 -5.11 14.12
CA ARG A 3 1.52 -5.76 15.39
C ARG A 3 0.23 -6.58 15.38
N TYR A 4 -0.76 -6.18 14.54
CA TYR A 4 -1.99 -6.97 14.41
C TYR A 4 -1.75 -8.24 13.62
N SER A 5 -0.91 -8.18 12.60
CA SER A 5 -0.51 -9.36 11.84
C SER A 5 0.14 -10.41 12.75
N ASN A 6 0.98 -9.97 13.69
CA ASN A 6 1.64 -10.85 14.62
C ASN A 6 0.64 -11.57 15.56
N LEU A 7 -0.47 -10.93 15.92
CA LEU A 7 -1.52 -11.55 16.72
C LEU A 7 -2.25 -12.67 15.97
N PHE A 8 -2.51 -12.49 14.67
CA PHE A 8 -3.27 -13.43 13.87
C PHE A 8 -2.39 -14.51 13.22
N ASN A 9 -1.09 -14.31 13.17
CA ASN A 9 -0.14 -15.23 12.54
C ASN A 9 1.09 -15.41 13.44
N PRO A 10 0.92 -16.03 14.62
CA PRO A 10 1.99 -16.05 15.64
C PRO A 10 3.23 -16.85 15.23
N GLY A 11 3.15 -17.70 14.22
CA GLY A 11 4.30 -18.45 13.72
C GLY A 11 5.14 -17.71 12.70
N SER A 12 4.73 -16.50 12.29
CA SER A 12 5.41 -15.72 11.29
C SER A 12 6.37 -14.69 11.91
N ASN A 13 7.41 -14.30 11.16
CA ASN A 13 8.38 -13.30 11.61
C ASN A 13 7.86 -11.89 11.28
N TYR A 14 7.01 -11.36 12.16
CA TYR A 14 6.52 -9.99 12.05
C TYR A 14 7.32 -9.08 12.98
N ILE A 15 7.58 -7.86 12.50
CA ILE A 15 8.35 -6.86 13.23
C ILE A 15 7.52 -5.59 13.33
N TYR A 16 7.53 -4.95 14.50
CA TYR A 16 6.88 -3.67 14.69
C TYR A 16 7.78 -2.57 14.11
N GLY A 17 7.20 -1.69 13.34
CA GLY A 17 7.94 -0.58 12.76
C GLY A 17 7.04 0.42 12.09
N ASN A 18 7.62 1.58 11.79
CA ASN A 18 6.94 2.62 11.05
C ASN A 18 7.14 2.39 9.56
N ALA A 19 6.05 2.19 8.83
CA ALA A 19 6.11 1.93 7.39
C ALA A 19 6.78 3.05 6.58
N GLU A 20 6.88 4.25 7.13
CA GLU A 20 7.53 5.38 6.46
C GLU A 20 9.04 5.42 6.65
N THR A 21 9.58 4.69 7.63
CA THR A 21 11.00 4.79 7.98
C THR A 21 11.69 3.46 8.26
N TYR A 22 10.93 2.39 8.45
CA TYR A 22 11.44 1.08 8.85
C TYR A 22 12.36 0.48 7.78
N GLY A 23 13.35 -0.27 8.25
CA GLY A 23 14.16 -1.13 7.41
C GLY A 23 15.42 -0.47 6.84
N LYS A 24 16.34 -1.30 6.38
CA LYS A 24 17.58 -0.87 5.74
C LYS A 24 17.40 -0.87 4.22
N ASP A 25 18.24 -0.13 3.53
CA ASP A 25 18.22 -0.08 2.07
C ASP A 25 18.40 -1.50 1.50
N ARG A 26 17.51 -1.85 0.56
CA ARG A 26 17.55 -3.13 -0.16
C ARG A 26 17.58 -4.35 0.76
N GLU A 27 16.90 -4.27 1.89
CA GLU A 27 16.87 -5.34 2.89
C GLU A 27 15.99 -6.52 2.46
N TYR A 28 14.89 -6.26 1.77
CA TYR A 28 13.89 -7.25 1.42
C TYR A 28 13.80 -7.45 -0.09
N ASP A 29 13.62 -8.69 -0.55
CA ASP A 29 13.48 -8.98 -1.98
C ASP A 29 12.25 -8.33 -2.56
N ILE A 30 11.10 -8.49 -1.92
CA ILE A 30 9.81 -7.94 -2.33
C ILE A 30 9.15 -7.30 -1.12
N VAL A 31 8.60 -6.11 -1.32
CA VAL A 31 7.83 -5.41 -0.29
C VAL A 31 6.37 -5.35 -0.75
N THR A 32 5.45 -5.76 0.11
CA THR A 32 4.01 -5.71 -0.20
C THR A 32 3.28 -4.87 0.82
N CYS A 33 2.24 -4.18 0.36
CA CYS A 33 1.31 -3.47 1.22
C CYS A 33 -0.10 -3.79 0.74
N MET A 34 -0.93 -4.36 1.60
CA MET A 34 -2.25 -4.85 1.22
C MET A 34 -3.33 -4.21 2.06
N PHE A 35 -4.27 -3.54 1.39
CA PHE A 35 -5.48 -2.95 1.98
C PHE A 35 -5.21 -1.97 3.13
N ALA A 36 -4.15 -1.18 3.00
CA ALA A 36 -3.75 -0.21 4.01
C ALA A 36 -3.87 1.25 3.54
N PHE A 37 -3.62 1.51 2.28
CA PHE A 37 -3.54 2.89 1.78
C PHE A 37 -4.85 3.65 1.90
N HIS A 38 -5.99 2.98 1.72
CA HIS A 38 -7.30 3.65 1.83
C HIS A 38 -7.65 4.07 3.26
N GLU A 39 -6.90 3.57 4.26
CA GLU A 39 -7.08 3.93 5.67
C GLU A 39 -6.09 5.00 6.13
N ILE A 40 -5.18 5.44 5.27
CA ILE A 40 -4.09 6.36 5.61
C ILE A 40 -4.34 7.70 4.93
N PRO A 41 -4.09 8.83 5.60
CA PRO A 41 -4.15 10.15 4.96
C PRO A 41 -3.18 10.22 3.78
N LYS A 42 -3.54 10.95 2.74
CA LYS A 42 -2.72 11.04 1.52
C LYS A 42 -1.28 11.49 1.76
N GLU A 43 -1.06 12.29 2.81
CA GLU A 43 0.27 12.78 3.17
C GLU A 43 1.23 11.63 3.53
N GLY A 44 0.69 10.52 4.03
CA GLY A 44 1.48 9.33 4.37
C GLY A 44 1.79 8.44 3.16
N HIS A 45 0.99 8.50 2.11
CA HIS A 45 1.14 7.61 0.94
C HIS A 45 2.51 7.75 0.29
N ARG A 46 2.94 8.99 0.01
CA ARG A 46 4.22 9.24 -0.64
C ARG A 46 5.39 8.74 0.21
N ARG A 47 5.34 8.98 1.53
CA ARG A 47 6.41 8.54 2.43
C ARG A 47 6.50 7.03 2.51
N ILE A 48 5.35 6.34 2.54
CA ILE A 48 5.31 4.87 2.57
C ILE A 48 5.86 4.30 1.26
N LEU A 49 5.48 4.88 0.11
CA LEU A 49 5.99 4.43 -1.18
C LEU A 49 7.51 4.64 -1.30
N ASN A 50 8.00 5.80 -0.90
CA ASN A 50 9.44 6.08 -0.90
C ASN A 50 10.20 5.05 -0.05
N ASN A 51 9.71 4.78 1.16
CA ASN A 51 10.34 3.82 2.04
C ASN A 51 10.28 2.40 1.50
N SER A 52 9.12 2.01 0.96
CA SER A 52 8.94 0.66 0.39
C SER A 52 9.90 0.41 -0.77
N ILE A 53 10.07 1.40 -1.63
CA ILE A 53 11.03 1.32 -2.74
C ILE A 53 12.46 1.23 -2.19
N ARG A 54 12.79 2.04 -1.20
CA ARG A 54 14.13 2.07 -0.61
C ARG A 54 14.54 0.71 -0.05
N ILE A 55 13.65 0.06 0.72
CA ILE A 55 13.98 -1.19 1.40
C ILE A 55 13.83 -2.43 0.53
N SER A 56 13.27 -2.30 -0.66
CA SER A 56 13.12 -3.43 -1.58
C SER A 56 14.36 -3.60 -2.45
N LYS A 57 14.69 -4.87 -2.78
CA LYS A 57 15.71 -5.18 -3.77
C LYS A 57 15.13 -5.18 -5.18
N ASN A 58 13.97 -5.79 -5.36
CA ASN A 58 13.46 -6.11 -6.69
C ASN A 58 12.10 -5.49 -6.99
N LYS A 59 11.17 -5.49 -6.05
CA LYS A 59 9.78 -5.20 -6.37
C LYS A 59 9.00 -4.67 -5.18
N VAL A 60 8.07 -3.74 -5.46
CA VAL A 60 7.06 -3.30 -4.51
C VAL A 60 5.69 -3.59 -5.10
N ILE A 61 4.83 -4.22 -4.34
CA ILE A 61 3.46 -4.56 -4.75
C ILE A 61 2.48 -3.95 -3.77
N ILE A 62 1.58 -3.13 -4.28
CA ILE A 62 0.51 -2.52 -3.50
C ILE A 62 -0.81 -3.09 -3.99
N VAL A 63 -1.57 -3.69 -3.09
CA VAL A 63 -2.92 -4.21 -3.38
C VAL A 63 -3.89 -3.45 -2.51
N ASP A 64 -4.88 -2.83 -3.10
CA ASP A 64 -5.86 -2.06 -2.35
C ASP A 64 -7.18 -1.95 -3.13
N ILE A 65 -8.17 -1.30 -2.53
CA ILE A 65 -9.45 -1.13 -3.19
C ILE A 65 -9.27 -0.36 -4.49
N SER A 66 -10.07 -0.74 -5.49
CA SER A 66 -10.02 -0.12 -6.81
C SER A 66 -10.45 1.34 -6.74
N THR A 67 -9.83 2.18 -7.58
CA THR A 67 -10.27 3.57 -7.75
C THR A 67 -11.64 3.66 -8.43
N ASP A 68 -12.12 2.56 -9.00
CA ASP A 68 -13.47 2.44 -9.55
C ASP A 68 -14.50 1.98 -8.52
N TYR A 69 -14.05 1.63 -7.31
CA TYR A 69 -14.94 1.20 -6.24
C TYR A 69 -15.83 2.35 -5.77
N LYS A 70 -17.11 2.04 -5.54
CA LYS A 70 -18.09 3.02 -5.05
C LYS A 70 -18.46 2.71 -3.60
N PRO A 71 -17.78 3.35 -2.64
CA PRO A 71 -18.03 3.07 -1.23
C PRO A 71 -19.41 3.53 -0.77
N SER A 72 -20.02 2.79 0.15
CA SER A 72 -21.27 3.17 0.79
C SER A 72 -21.05 4.30 1.79
N LYS A 73 -22.15 4.96 2.18
CA LYS A 73 -22.08 6.00 3.22
C LYS A 73 -21.57 5.43 4.55
N MET A 74 -21.94 4.19 4.87
CA MET A 74 -21.49 3.53 6.09
C MET A 74 -19.98 3.28 6.07
N MET A 75 -19.44 2.84 4.96
CA MET A 75 -18.00 2.66 4.81
C MET A 75 -17.25 3.98 4.95
N LEU A 76 -17.75 5.05 4.31
CA LEU A 76 -17.12 6.37 4.41
C LEU A 76 -17.13 6.93 5.82
N ALA A 77 -18.18 6.62 6.60
CA ALA A 77 -18.24 7.04 8.00
C ALA A 77 -17.18 6.36 8.86
N GLY A 78 -16.87 5.07 8.57
CA GLY A 78 -15.88 4.32 9.31
C GLY A 78 -14.45 4.49 8.79
N GLU A 79 -14.30 4.90 7.53
CA GLU A 79 -13.00 5.04 6.87
C GLU A 79 -12.93 6.39 6.15
N PRO A 80 -12.66 7.48 6.89
CA PRO A 80 -12.77 8.84 6.36
C PRO A 80 -11.78 9.19 5.24
N TYR A 81 -10.68 8.45 5.10
CA TYR A 81 -9.68 8.73 4.08
C TYR A 81 -9.92 8.03 2.76
N THR A 82 -11.00 7.25 2.64
CA THR A 82 -11.27 6.44 1.44
C THR A 82 -11.46 7.29 0.18
N LEU A 83 -12.24 8.36 0.24
CA LEU A 83 -12.46 9.24 -0.92
C LEU A 83 -11.18 9.95 -1.34
N GLU A 84 -10.39 10.38 -0.38
CA GLU A 84 -9.09 11.00 -0.64
C GLU A 84 -8.16 10.02 -1.35
N TYR A 85 -8.13 8.78 -0.88
CA TYR A 85 -7.36 7.71 -1.50
C TYR A 85 -7.80 7.50 -2.96
N ILE A 86 -9.10 7.32 -3.19
CA ILE A 86 -9.64 7.07 -4.53
C ILE A 86 -9.30 8.21 -5.49
N SER A 87 -9.36 9.46 -5.01
CA SER A 87 -9.12 10.64 -5.84
C SER A 87 -7.65 10.87 -6.18
N ASN A 88 -6.72 10.36 -5.40
CA ASN A 88 -5.31 10.75 -5.50
C ASN A 88 -4.34 9.61 -5.80
N ILE A 89 -4.72 8.35 -5.52
CA ILE A 89 -3.75 7.24 -5.57
C ILE A 89 -3.20 6.99 -6.99
N ASP A 90 -4.04 7.05 -8.02
CA ASP A 90 -3.60 6.78 -9.39
C ASP A 90 -2.52 7.77 -9.84
N LYS A 91 -2.70 9.05 -9.54
CA LYS A 91 -1.73 10.08 -9.90
C LYS A 91 -0.40 9.84 -9.17
N LEU A 92 -0.47 9.52 -7.90
CA LEU A 92 0.72 9.26 -7.09
C LEU A 92 1.47 8.03 -7.61
N MET A 93 0.76 6.96 -7.92
CA MET A 93 1.37 5.73 -8.44
C MET A 93 2.01 5.98 -9.81
N GLU A 94 1.38 6.80 -10.65
CA GLU A 94 1.93 7.20 -11.94
C GLU A 94 3.22 7.99 -11.76
N ASP A 95 3.25 8.93 -10.80
CA ASP A 95 4.44 9.73 -10.50
C ASP A 95 5.62 8.84 -10.06
N PHE A 96 5.34 7.71 -9.43
CA PHE A 96 6.35 6.75 -8.98
C PHE A 96 6.64 5.64 -10.01
N SER A 97 5.99 5.68 -11.17
CA SER A 97 6.14 4.69 -12.25
C SER A 97 5.68 3.28 -11.88
N PHE A 98 4.66 3.18 -11.05
CA PHE A 98 3.97 1.91 -10.79
C PHE A 98 3.08 1.56 -11.98
N GLU A 99 3.01 0.27 -12.29
CA GLU A 99 2.07 -0.26 -13.27
C GLU A 99 0.80 -0.74 -12.56
N LYS A 100 -0.35 -0.35 -13.09
CA LYS A 100 -1.65 -0.69 -12.51
C LYS A 100 -2.35 -1.80 -13.29
N ARG A 101 -2.96 -2.74 -12.57
CA ARG A 101 -3.87 -3.73 -13.15
C ARG A 101 -5.08 -3.89 -12.25
N ASN A 102 -6.24 -4.20 -12.86
CA ASN A 102 -7.40 -4.61 -12.09
C ASN A 102 -7.24 -6.07 -11.69
N LEU A 103 -7.24 -6.34 -10.41
CA LEU A 103 -7.21 -7.71 -9.90
C LEU A 103 -8.63 -8.28 -9.85
N ILE A 104 -9.56 -7.49 -9.30
CA ILE A 104 -11.00 -7.78 -9.33
C ILE A 104 -11.68 -6.49 -9.79
N LYS A 105 -12.27 -6.52 -10.99
CA LYS A 105 -12.84 -5.34 -11.63
C LYS A 105 -13.81 -4.61 -10.70
N GLY A 106 -13.60 -3.31 -10.52
CA GLY A 106 -14.42 -2.45 -9.68
C GLY A 106 -14.25 -2.64 -8.18
N HIS A 107 -13.38 -3.56 -7.74
CA HIS A 107 -13.21 -3.87 -6.31
C HIS A 107 -11.77 -3.78 -5.84
N VAL A 108 -10.82 -4.39 -6.56
CA VAL A 108 -9.42 -4.47 -6.13
C VAL A 108 -8.49 -4.20 -7.29
N ASP A 109 -7.55 -3.31 -7.07
CA ASP A 109 -6.47 -3.01 -8.01
C ASP A 109 -5.13 -3.43 -7.42
N ILE A 110 -4.18 -3.71 -8.29
CA ILE A 110 -2.81 -4.00 -7.92
C ILE A 110 -1.87 -3.05 -8.67
N TRP A 111 -0.95 -2.46 -7.94
CA TRP A 111 0.11 -1.60 -8.49
C TRP A 111 1.45 -2.25 -8.22
N THR A 112 2.27 -2.35 -9.25
CA THR A 112 3.57 -2.99 -9.17
C THR A 112 4.68 -2.05 -9.62
N TYR A 113 5.72 -1.95 -8.82
CA TYR A 113 6.95 -1.24 -9.15
C TYR A 113 8.08 -2.26 -9.28
N ASN A 114 8.73 -2.28 -10.44
CA ASN A 114 9.88 -3.14 -10.67
C ASN A 114 11.14 -2.30 -10.58
N LYS A 115 11.96 -2.60 -9.59
CA LYS A 115 13.18 -1.85 -9.34
C LYS A 115 14.25 -2.27 -10.33
N ALA A 116 14.86 -1.31 -11.00
CA ALA A 116 15.97 -1.58 -11.90
C ALA A 116 17.19 -2.05 -11.11
N ASN A 117 17.86 -3.05 -11.62
CA ASN A 117 19.09 -3.56 -11.03
C ASN A 117 20.31 -2.71 -11.43
#